data_3d627c4160e58bdf972044c996a465f8
#
_entry.id   3d627c4160e58bdf972044c996a465f8
#
_cell.length_a   1.000
_cell.length_b   1.000
_cell.length_c   1.000
_cell.angle_alpha   90.00
_cell.angle_beta   90.00
_cell.angle_gamma   90.00
#
_symmetry.space_group_name_H-M   'P 1'
#
loop_
_entity.id
_entity.type
_entity.pdbx_description
1 polymer ?
#
loop_
_entity_poly.entity_id
_entity_poly.type
_entity_poly.pdbx_seq_one_letter_code
_entity_poly.pdbx_strand_id
1 'polypeptide(L)'
;MKNKMGTRPFQLAILLVVSLFLFSSPAMAIEFSADMFIQPKDEEPLKGKIYVKGDKVRQEMTEEGEVQIMIIRPDKKVTWMIIPEDKTYLEMPYQAEDKTFEEWTAEKESKAKLLGEETVSGLQSRKYESIEDGEKTYFWISKKFPFPVKVEDAEVTMEYRNIKEGSVPDSLFELPCGYEKMTMPMMPGKSE
;
A
#
# COMPACT_ATOMS: atom_id res chain seq x y z
N MET A 1 -4.59 77.53 42.28
CA MET A 1 -5.14 76.78 43.29
C MET A 1 -6.40 76.07 42.82
N LYS A 2 -6.33 74.89 42.33
CA LYS A 2 -7.35 73.83 42.19
C LYS A 2 -6.75 72.69 41.42
N ASN A 3 -6.39 71.62 42.14
CA ASN A 3 -6.02 70.36 41.61
C ASN A 3 -7.16 69.78 40.78
N LYS A 4 -6.87 69.37 39.54
CA LYS A 4 -7.70 68.44 38.80
C LYS A 4 -6.94 67.14 38.62
N MET A 5 -7.35 66.16 39.41
CA MET A 5 -6.99 64.76 39.27
C MET A 5 -7.57 64.23 37.94
N GLY A 6 -6.68 63.89 37.01
CA GLY A 6 -7.07 63.24 35.78
C GLY A 6 -7.10 61.72 35.98
N THR A 7 -8.27 61.19 35.88
CA THR A 7 -8.54 59.75 35.87
C THR A 7 -7.99 59.14 34.56
N ARG A 8 -7.02 58.22 34.67
CA ARG A 8 -6.58 57.39 33.55
C ARG A 8 -7.55 56.26 33.31
N PRO A 9 -8.06 56.05 32.08
CA PRO A 9 -8.87 54.87 31.79
C PRO A 9 -7.94 53.67 31.72
N PHE A 10 -8.32 52.64 32.46
CA PHE A 10 -7.73 51.32 32.47
C PHE A 10 -8.10 50.61 31.16
N GLN A 11 -7.20 50.55 30.19
CA GLN A 11 -7.40 49.78 28.98
C GLN A 11 -7.20 48.31 29.30
N LEU A 12 -8.34 47.61 29.35
CA LEU A 12 -8.42 46.15 29.42
C LEU A 12 -7.92 45.56 28.07
N ALA A 13 -6.68 45.11 28.02
CA ALA A 13 -6.17 44.33 26.88
C ALA A 13 -6.75 42.94 26.97
N ILE A 14 -7.81 42.69 26.19
CA ILE A 14 -8.34 41.34 25.95
C ILE A 14 -7.35 40.63 25.06
N LEU A 15 -6.53 39.75 25.65
CA LEU A 15 -5.63 38.83 24.94
C LEU A 15 -6.52 37.72 24.36
N LEU A 16 -6.89 37.89 23.09
CA LEU A 16 -7.58 36.88 22.28
C LEU A 16 -6.57 35.77 21.95
N VAL A 17 -6.47 34.75 22.81
CA VAL A 17 -5.73 33.55 22.53
C VAL A 17 -6.50 32.76 21.43
N VAL A 18 -6.16 33.03 20.17
CA VAL A 18 -6.60 32.19 19.06
C VAL A 18 -5.85 30.86 19.18
N SER A 19 -6.47 29.92 19.88
CA SER A 19 -6.07 28.53 19.90
C SER A 19 -6.25 27.97 18.48
N LEU A 20 -5.14 27.98 17.72
CA LEU A 20 -5.03 27.34 16.43
C LEU A 20 -5.03 25.81 16.66
N PHE A 21 -6.22 25.22 16.76
CA PHE A 21 -6.39 23.79 16.67
C PHE A 21 -5.96 23.38 15.26
N LEU A 22 -4.70 22.99 15.12
CA LEU A 22 -4.24 22.21 13.99
C LEU A 22 -4.99 20.88 14.05
N PHE A 23 -6.13 20.81 13.36
CA PHE A 23 -6.74 19.56 13.00
C PHE A 23 -5.77 18.87 12.03
N SER A 24 -4.78 18.17 12.59
CA SER A 24 -4.11 17.12 11.87
C SER A 24 -5.19 16.07 11.60
N SER A 25 -5.81 16.13 10.43
CA SER A 25 -6.62 15.02 9.96
C SER A 25 -5.68 13.82 9.95
N PRO A 26 -5.94 12.76 10.72
CA PRO A 26 -5.15 11.54 10.55
C PRO A 26 -5.30 11.16 9.08
N ALA A 27 -4.19 11.09 8.36
CA ALA A 27 -4.19 10.42 7.08
C ALA A 27 -4.76 9.04 7.37
N MET A 28 -5.99 8.77 6.90
CA MET A 28 -6.62 7.46 7.11
C MET A 28 -5.71 6.47 6.40
N ALA A 29 -4.96 5.70 7.19
CA ALA A 29 -4.14 4.64 6.64
C ALA A 29 -5.06 3.72 5.83
N ILE A 30 -4.66 3.41 4.61
CA ILE A 30 -5.41 2.51 3.73
C ILE A 30 -5.53 1.16 4.45
N GLU A 31 -6.74 0.64 4.57
CA GLU A 31 -7.00 -0.65 5.21
C GLU A 31 -8.05 -1.41 4.38
N PHE A 32 -7.63 -2.53 3.78
CA PHE A 32 -8.51 -3.36 2.95
C PHE A 32 -7.98 -4.79 2.77
N SER A 33 -8.85 -5.66 2.29
CA SER A 33 -8.49 -6.96 1.74
C SER A 33 -9.11 -7.14 0.35
N ALA A 34 -8.47 -7.94 -0.50
CA ALA A 34 -8.97 -8.26 -1.83
C ALA A 34 -8.52 -9.65 -2.27
N ASP A 35 -9.25 -10.23 -3.22
CA ASP A 35 -8.74 -11.35 -3.99
C ASP A 35 -7.82 -10.80 -5.10
N MET A 36 -6.65 -11.41 -5.27
CA MET A 36 -5.72 -11.12 -6.36
C MET A 36 -5.89 -12.14 -7.48
N PHE A 37 -5.98 -11.66 -8.69
CA PHE A 37 -5.97 -12.47 -9.89
C PHE A 37 -4.83 -11.99 -10.78
N ILE A 38 -3.87 -12.86 -11.03
CA ILE A 38 -2.70 -12.59 -11.87
C ILE A 38 -2.77 -13.56 -13.04
N GLN A 39 -2.80 -13.02 -14.26
CA GLN A 39 -2.82 -13.76 -15.50
C GLN A 39 -1.53 -13.46 -16.27
N PRO A 40 -0.47 -14.26 -16.13
CA PRO A 40 0.67 -14.19 -17.03
C PRO A 40 0.24 -14.58 -18.44
N LYS A 41 0.95 -14.07 -19.43
CA LYS A 41 0.76 -14.45 -20.81
C LYS A 41 1.26 -15.88 -20.98
N ASP A 42 0.48 -16.67 -21.68
CA ASP A 42 0.82 -18.06 -22.02
C ASP A 42 1.00 -19.02 -20.82
N GLU A 43 0.59 -18.62 -19.62
CA GLU A 43 0.65 -19.46 -18.41
C GLU A 43 -0.73 -19.56 -17.72
N GLU A 44 -0.86 -20.50 -16.79
CA GLU A 44 -2.06 -20.64 -15.96
C GLU A 44 -2.21 -19.46 -14.99
N PRO A 45 -3.45 -19.01 -14.73
CA PRO A 45 -3.69 -17.89 -13.85
C PRO A 45 -3.37 -18.23 -12.40
N LEU A 46 -2.65 -17.33 -11.74
CA LEU A 46 -2.42 -17.39 -10.30
C LEU A 46 -3.53 -16.67 -9.54
N LYS A 47 -3.92 -17.23 -8.41
CA LYS A 47 -4.92 -16.66 -7.54
C LYS A 47 -4.35 -16.49 -6.13
N GLY A 48 -4.73 -15.41 -5.49
CA GLY A 48 -4.25 -15.13 -4.16
C GLY A 48 -5.16 -14.16 -3.42
N LYS A 49 -4.67 -13.70 -2.29
CA LYS A 49 -5.30 -12.68 -1.47
C LYS A 49 -4.28 -11.65 -1.06
N ILE A 50 -4.73 -10.40 -0.95
CA ILE A 50 -3.96 -9.32 -0.38
C ILE A 50 -4.69 -8.73 0.82
N TYR A 51 -3.92 -8.39 1.85
CA TYR A 51 -4.35 -7.64 3.02
C TYR A 51 -3.40 -6.46 3.19
N VAL A 52 -3.96 -5.28 3.35
CA VAL A 52 -3.21 -4.03 3.51
C VAL A 52 -3.69 -3.31 4.76
N LYS A 53 -2.76 -2.83 5.58
CA LYS A 53 -3.02 -1.99 6.75
C LYS A 53 -1.92 -0.95 6.90
N GLY A 54 -2.18 0.26 6.43
CA GLY A 54 -1.17 1.28 6.31
C GLY A 54 -0.06 0.84 5.35
N ASP A 55 1.15 0.76 5.86
CA ASP A 55 2.34 0.32 5.13
C ASP A 55 2.62 -1.20 5.22
N LYS A 56 1.80 -1.93 6.01
CA LYS A 56 1.91 -3.38 6.15
C LYS A 56 1.15 -4.07 5.02
N VAL A 57 1.77 -5.04 4.41
CA VAL A 57 1.16 -5.84 3.35
C VAL A 57 1.33 -7.33 3.65
N ARG A 58 0.28 -8.11 3.45
CA ARG A 58 0.33 -9.56 3.40
C ARG A 58 -0.25 -10.02 2.08
N GLN A 59 0.49 -10.84 1.37
CA GLN A 59 0.03 -11.55 0.17
C GLN A 59 0.04 -13.05 0.41
N GLU A 60 -1.01 -13.71 -0.03
CA GLU A 60 -1.14 -15.15 -0.04
C GLU A 60 -1.33 -15.59 -1.48
N MET A 61 -0.41 -16.37 -2.01
CA MET A 61 -0.49 -16.91 -3.38
C MET A 61 -0.63 -18.43 -3.30
N THR A 62 -1.44 -18.96 -4.20
CA THR A 62 -1.59 -20.41 -4.36
C THR A 62 -1.15 -20.78 -5.77
N GLU A 63 -0.13 -21.62 -5.84
CA GLU A 63 0.43 -22.15 -7.08
C GLU A 63 0.53 -23.68 -6.95
N GLU A 64 0.01 -24.42 -7.90
CA GLU A 64 0.00 -25.90 -7.90
C GLU A 64 -0.56 -26.55 -6.62
N GLY A 65 -1.36 -25.81 -5.86
CA GLY A 65 -1.93 -26.27 -4.58
C GLY A 65 -1.10 -25.92 -3.34
N GLU A 66 0.09 -25.42 -3.52
CA GLU A 66 0.95 -24.91 -2.44
C GLU A 66 0.64 -23.44 -2.15
N VAL A 67 0.62 -23.09 -0.86
CA VAL A 67 0.38 -21.72 -0.42
C VAL A 67 1.72 -21.08 -0.02
N GLN A 68 2.02 -19.95 -0.63
CA GLN A 68 3.13 -19.09 -0.23
C GLN A 68 2.57 -17.79 0.35
N ILE A 69 3.17 -17.33 1.44
CA ILE A 69 2.73 -16.10 2.10
C ILE A 69 3.91 -15.15 2.19
N MET A 70 3.72 -13.94 1.69
CA MET A 70 4.68 -12.86 1.88
C MET A 70 4.09 -11.82 2.83
N ILE A 71 4.85 -11.44 3.86
CA ILE A 71 4.49 -10.36 4.79
C ILE A 71 5.56 -9.29 4.76
N ILE A 72 5.18 -8.08 4.37
CA ILE A 72 6.04 -6.91 4.32
C ILE A 72 5.78 -6.05 5.55
N ARG A 73 6.82 -5.78 6.32
CA ARG A 73 6.80 -5.03 7.58
C ARG A 73 7.84 -3.90 7.56
N PRO A 74 7.54 -2.76 6.90
CA PRO A 74 8.45 -1.61 6.86
C PRO A 74 8.78 -1.09 8.26
N ASP A 75 7.80 -1.14 9.17
CA ASP A 75 7.96 -0.76 10.58
C ASP A 75 8.97 -1.62 11.34
N LYS A 76 9.13 -2.89 10.94
CA LYS A 76 10.14 -3.83 11.46
C LYS A 76 11.38 -3.93 10.59
N LYS A 77 11.40 -3.28 9.42
CA LYS A 77 12.45 -3.34 8.39
C LYS A 77 12.72 -4.75 7.87
N VAL A 78 11.67 -5.56 7.75
CA VAL A 78 11.75 -6.95 7.29
C VAL A 78 10.65 -7.29 6.30
N THR A 79 10.95 -8.27 5.45
CA THR A 79 9.99 -9.01 4.63
C THR A 79 10.13 -10.48 4.99
N TRP A 80 9.00 -11.13 5.31
CA TRP A 80 8.95 -12.57 5.58
C TRP A 80 8.30 -13.30 4.42
N MET A 81 8.98 -14.33 3.92
CA MET A 81 8.40 -15.32 3.03
C MET A 81 8.14 -16.58 3.83
N ILE A 82 6.90 -16.99 3.93
CA ILE A 82 6.43 -18.09 4.79
C ILE A 82 5.97 -19.23 3.90
N ILE A 83 6.42 -20.44 4.22
CA ILE A 83 6.01 -21.70 3.61
C ILE A 83 5.20 -22.47 4.65
N PRO A 84 3.85 -22.41 4.62
CA PRO A 84 3.01 -22.98 5.66
C PRO A 84 3.12 -24.50 5.78
N GLU A 85 3.30 -25.19 4.66
CA GLU A 85 3.40 -26.66 4.61
C GLU A 85 4.58 -27.16 5.45
N ASP A 86 5.73 -26.51 5.29
CA ASP A 86 6.97 -26.86 6.04
C ASP A 86 7.03 -26.23 7.43
N LYS A 87 6.12 -25.31 7.75
CA LYS A 87 6.18 -24.44 8.93
C LYS A 87 7.50 -23.70 9.04
N THR A 88 8.00 -23.20 7.92
CA THR A 88 9.25 -22.45 7.84
C THR A 88 9.02 -21.06 7.29
N TYR A 89 9.98 -20.17 7.54
CA TYR A 89 9.99 -18.83 6.92
C TYR A 89 11.41 -18.37 6.62
N LEU A 90 11.51 -17.55 5.58
CA LEU A 90 12.71 -16.80 5.25
C LEU A 90 12.50 -15.34 5.66
N GLU A 91 13.49 -14.75 6.32
CA GLU A 91 13.49 -13.33 6.67
C GLU A 91 14.51 -12.59 5.82
N MET A 92 14.05 -11.56 5.14
CA MET A 92 14.86 -10.69 4.30
C MET A 92 14.79 -9.24 4.83
N PRO A 93 15.84 -8.44 4.69
CA PRO A 93 15.76 -7.01 4.92
C PRO A 93 14.72 -6.39 3.98
N TYR A 94 13.84 -5.55 4.53
CA TYR A 94 12.91 -4.77 3.71
C TYR A 94 13.71 -3.78 2.83
N GLN A 95 13.44 -3.80 1.53
CA GLN A 95 13.90 -2.81 0.57
C GLN A 95 12.74 -1.90 0.19
N ALA A 96 12.99 -0.61 -0.01
CA ALA A 96 11.92 0.32 -0.36
C ALA A 96 11.28 0.00 -1.72
N GLU A 97 12.02 -0.73 -2.56
CA GLU A 97 11.61 -1.25 -3.87
C GLU A 97 10.66 -2.46 -3.74
N ASP A 98 10.64 -3.13 -2.58
CA ASP A 98 9.75 -4.29 -2.31
C ASP A 98 8.27 -3.89 -2.17
N LYS A 99 7.91 -2.65 -2.48
CA LYS A 99 6.53 -2.19 -2.44
C LYS A 99 5.71 -2.94 -3.49
N THR A 100 5.02 -3.97 -3.04
CA THR A 100 4.06 -4.73 -3.87
C THR A 100 2.75 -3.98 -4.07
N PHE A 101 2.60 -2.86 -3.39
CA PHE A 101 1.44 -2.01 -3.44
C PHE A 101 1.88 -0.56 -3.64
N GLU A 102 1.52 0.01 -4.76
CA GLU A 102 1.93 1.36 -5.12
C GLU A 102 0.71 2.26 -5.29
N GLU A 103 0.70 3.38 -4.56
CA GLU A 103 -0.35 4.38 -4.71
C GLU A 103 -0.27 5.06 -6.07
N TRP A 104 -1.45 5.36 -6.63
CA TRP A 104 -1.58 6.18 -7.82
C TRP A 104 -1.54 7.66 -7.44
N THR A 105 -0.38 8.26 -7.56
CA THR A 105 -0.16 9.66 -7.18
C THR A 105 -0.54 10.63 -8.29
N ALA A 106 -0.74 11.91 -7.96
CA ALA A 106 -0.95 12.96 -8.94
C ALA A 106 0.23 13.09 -9.92
N GLU A 107 1.44 12.78 -9.49
CA GLU A 107 2.62 12.78 -10.35
C GLU A 107 2.52 11.68 -11.43
N LYS A 108 2.17 10.46 -11.05
CA LYS A 108 1.94 9.36 -11.99
C LYS A 108 0.81 9.69 -12.96
N GLU A 109 -0.31 10.20 -12.44
CA GLU A 109 -1.43 10.60 -13.28
C GLU A 109 -1.03 11.66 -14.31
N SER A 110 -0.17 12.63 -13.95
CA SER A 110 0.28 13.68 -14.85
C SER A 110 1.19 13.17 -15.99
N LYS A 111 1.89 12.05 -15.77
CA LYS A 111 2.77 11.41 -16.76
C LYS A 111 2.05 10.39 -17.64
N ALA A 112 0.86 9.97 -17.23
CA ALA A 112 0.08 8.96 -17.94
C ALA A 112 -0.96 9.59 -18.86
N LYS A 113 -1.30 8.91 -19.94
CA LYS A 113 -2.31 9.32 -20.90
C LYS A 113 -3.66 8.70 -20.53
N LEU A 114 -4.67 9.51 -20.23
CA LEU A 114 -6.05 9.05 -20.05
C LEU A 114 -6.59 8.51 -21.38
N LEU A 115 -7.05 7.27 -21.40
CA LEU A 115 -7.65 6.62 -22.56
C LEU A 115 -9.18 6.60 -22.52
N GLY A 116 -9.79 6.63 -21.32
CA GLY A 116 -11.24 6.57 -21.15
C GLY A 116 -11.66 6.05 -19.80
N GLU A 117 -12.92 5.63 -19.70
CA GLU A 117 -13.48 5.01 -18.49
C GLU A 117 -14.02 3.62 -18.80
N GLU A 118 -13.77 2.68 -17.91
CA GLU A 118 -14.23 1.29 -18.00
C GLU A 118 -14.69 0.81 -16.61
N THR A 119 -15.54 -0.21 -16.57
CA THR A 119 -15.91 -0.88 -15.31
C THR A 119 -15.02 -2.10 -15.11
N VAL A 120 -14.26 -2.12 -14.01
CA VAL A 120 -13.39 -3.23 -13.61
C VAL A 120 -13.84 -3.75 -12.25
N SER A 121 -14.13 -5.03 -12.14
CA SER A 121 -14.62 -5.67 -10.91
C SER A 121 -15.79 -4.92 -10.23
N GLY A 122 -16.70 -4.33 -11.03
CA GLY A 122 -17.84 -3.56 -10.53
C GLY A 122 -17.50 -2.10 -10.14
N LEU A 123 -16.28 -1.67 -10.34
CA LEU A 123 -15.83 -0.32 -10.03
C LEU A 123 -15.65 0.51 -11.31
N GLN A 124 -16.29 1.67 -11.35
CA GLN A 124 -16.02 2.66 -12.40
C GLN A 124 -14.58 3.15 -12.26
N SER A 125 -13.78 2.94 -13.30
CA SER A 125 -12.35 3.20 -13.29
C SER A 125 -11.93 3.98 -14.52
N ARG A 126 -10.99 4.89 -14.35
CA ARG A 126 -10.31 5.58 -15.45
C ARG A 126 -9.13 4.74 -15.91
N LYS A 127 -9.03 4.51 -17.21
CA LYS A 127 -7.93 3.78 -17.85
C LYS A 127 -6.85 4.75 -18.28
N TYR A 128 -5.62 4.50 -17.85
CA TYR A 128 -4.44 5.27 -18.22
C TYR A 128 -3.42 4.37 -18.94
N GLU A 129 -2.68 4.97 -19.87
CA GLU A 129 -1.49 4.39 -20.50
C GLU A 129 -0.25 5.12 -19.97
N SER A 130 0.71 4.39 -19.44
CA SER A 130 2.07 4.87 -19.15
C SER A 130 3.06 4.20 -20.10
N ILE A 131 4.12 4.91 -20.47
CA ILE A 131 5.20 4.39 -21.30
C ILE A 131 6.49 4.68 -20.56
N GLU A 132 7.19 3.62 -20.14
CA GLU A 132 8.50 3.69 -19.50
C GLU A 132 9.47 2.80 -20.27
N ASP A 133 10.61 3.33 -20.63
CA ASP A 133 11.65 2.63 -21.42
C ASP A 133 11.15 1.98 -22.73
N GLY A 134 10.05 2.52 -23.28
CA GLY A 134 9.41 2.01 -24.50
C GLY A 134 8.35 0.93 -24.27
N GLU A 135 8.20 0.46 -23.06
CA GLU A 135 7.16 -0.50 -22.67
C GLU A 135 5.88 0.20 -22.24
N LYS A 136 4.73 -0.38 -22.60
CA LYS A 136 3.42 0.15 -22.29
C LYS A 136 2.80 -0.61 -21.14
N THR A 137 2.33 0.15 -20.13
CA THR A 137 1.54 -0.37 -19.03
C THR A 137 0.22 0.36 -18.94
N TYR A 138 -0.86 -0.37 -18.75
CA TYR A 138 -2.20 0.17 -18.56
C TYR A 138 -2.64 0.04 -17.12
N PHE A 139 -3.20 1.12 -16.57
CA PHE A 139 -3.66 1.21 -15.20
C PHE A 139 -5.13 1.58 -15.16
N TRP A 140 -5.94 0.87 -14.37
CA TRP A 140 -7.34 1.22 -14.10
C TRP A 140 -7.47 1.74 -12.68
N ILE A 141 -7.79 3.01 -12.57
CA ILE A 141 -7.86 3.75 -11.30
C ILE A 141 -9.31 4.05 -10.97
N SER A 142 -9.82 3.46 -9.91
CA SER A 142 -11.14 3.77 -9.37
C SER A 142 -11.08 5.07 -8.56
N LYS A 143 -12.17 5.86 -8.59
CA LYS A 143 -12.31 7.04 -7.70
C LYS A 143 -12.38 6.66 -6.21
N LYS A 144 -12.63 5.38 -5.93
CA LYS A 144 -12.82 4.87 -4.57
C LYS A 144 -11.49 4.52 -3.88
N PHE A 145 -10.49 4.10 -4.65
CA PHE A 145 -9.22 3.64 -4.12
C PHE A 145 -8.06 4.44 -4.70
N PRO A 146 -7.05 4.77 -3.88
CA PRO A 146 -5.88 5.53 -4.33
C PRO A 146 -4.81 4.64 -4.99
N PHE A 147 -5.23 3.51 -5.59
CA PHE A 147 -4.35 2.54 -6.24
C PHE A 147 -5.02 1.91 -7.45
N PRO A 148 -4.24 1.36 -8.39
CA PRO A 148 -4.77 0.64 -9.53
C PRO A 148 -5.57 -0.60 -9.10
N VAL A 149 -6.81 -0.72 -9.55
CA VAL A 149 -7.63 -1.94 -9.35
C VAL A 149 -7.34 -3.01 -10.39
N LYS A 150 -6.71 -2.62 -11.50
CA LYS A 150 -6.16 -3.51 -12.52
C LYS A 150 -4.91 -2.86 -13.12
N VAL A 151 -3.89 -3.68 -13.40
CA VAL A 151 -2.68 -3.33 -14.14
C VAL A 151 -2.50 -4.35 -15.25
N GLU A 152 -2.07 -3.91 -16.42
CA GLU A 152 -1.85 -4.79 -17.58
C GLU A 152 -0.67 -4.26 -18.39
N ASP A 153 0.26 -5.15 -18.69
CA ASP A 153 1.35 -4.91 -19.62
C ASP A 153 1.42 -6.02 -20.70
N ALA A 154 2.54 -6.15 -21.41
CA ALA A 154 2.70 -7.13 -22.46
C ALA A 154 2.77 -8.58 -21.96
N GLU A 155 3.15 -8.78 -20.71
CA GLU A 155 3.48 -10.10 -20.13
C GLU A 155 2.48 -10.55 -19.09
N VAL A 156 1.83 -9.60 -18.36
CA VAL A 156 0.97 -9.95 -17.25
C VAL A 156 -0.24 -9.02 -17.10
N THR A 157 -1.34 -9.55 -16.66
CA THR A 157 -2.49 -8.79 -16.15
C THR A 157 -2.69 -9.11 -14.67
N MET A 158 -2.73 -8.08 -13.82
CA MET A 158 -3.08 -8.21 -12.41
C MET A 158 -4.39 -7.46 -12.14
N GLU A 159 -5.31 -8.06 -11.40
CA GLU A 159 -6.60 -7.47 -11.05
C GLU A 159 -6.94 -7.77 -9.59
N TYR A 160 -7.39 -6.74 -8.86
CA TYR A 160 -8.00 -6.89 -7.54
C TYR A 160 -9.52 -7.06 -7.69
N ARG A 161 -10.05 -8.10 -7.09
CA ARG A 161 -11.48 -8.42 -7.07
C ARG A 161 -12.00 -8.50 -5.65
N ASN A 162 -13.30 -8.34 -5.45
CA ASN A 162 -13.93 -8.46 -4.13
C ASN A 162 -13.26 -7.60 -3.05
N ILE A 163 -12.86 -6.37 -3.42
CA ILE A 163 -12.18 -5.45 -2.50
C ILE A 163 -13.11 -5.11 -1.34
N LYS A 164 -12.67 -5.36 -0.12
CA LYS A 164 -13.38 -5.08 1.13
C LYS A 164 -12.57 -4.06 1.92
N GLU A 165 -13.11 -2.86 2.08
CA GLU A 165 -12.56 -1.85 2.97
C GLU A 165 -12.90 -2.19 4.41
N GLY A 166 -12.04 -1.77 5.33
CA GLY A 166 -12.24 -1.86 6.76
C GLY A 166 -11.25 -2.78 7.46
N SER A 167 -11.53 -2.99 8.74
CA SER A 167 -10.59 -3.54 9.69
C SER A 167 -9.92 -4.86 9.28
N VAL A 168 -8.62 -4.80 9.06
CA VAL A 168 -7.75 -5.96 8.84
C VAL A 168 -7.02 -6.28 10.16
N PRO A 169 -7.16 -7.50 10.73
CA PRO A 169 -6.53 -7.86 11.99
C PRO A 169 -5.01 -7.74 11.94
N ASP A 170 -4.41 -7.13 12.97
CA ASP A 170 -2.95 -6.99 13.07
C ASP A 170 -2.23 -8.35 13.10
N SER A 171 -2.88 -9.39 13.60
CA SER A 171 -2.34 -10.76 13.64
C SER A 171 -2.00 -11.34 12.26
N LEU A 172 -2.61 -10.83 11.20
CA LEU A 172 -2.31 -11.26 9.83
C LEU A 172 -0.91 -10.82 9.38
N PHE A 173 -0.33 -9.81 10.03
CA PHE A 173 0.98 -9.28 9.69
C PHE A 173 2.08 -9.76 10.65
N GLU A 174 1.81 -10.80 11.43
CA GLU A 174 2.79 -11.41 12.35
C GLU A 174 3.14 -12.83 11.90
N LEU A 175 4.35 -13.28 12.28
CA LEU A 175 4.75 -14.67 12.06
C LEU A 175 3.88 -15.61 12.88
N PRO A 176 3.38 -16.70 12.29
CA PRO A 176 2.65 -17.71 13.05
C PRO A 176 3.54 -18.39 14.08
N CYS A 177 2.97 -18.77 15.22
CA CYS A 177 3.70 -19.51 16.24
C CYS A 177 4.18 -20.89 15.73
N GLY A 178 5.39 -21.30 16.12
CA GLY A 178 5.93 -22.63 15.80
C GLY A 178 6.53 -22.74 14.39
N TYR A 179 6.79 -21.63 13.72
CA TYR A 179 7.52 -21.61 12.46
C TYR A 179 9.02 -21.45 12.71
N GLU A 180 9.84 -22.16 11.95
CA GLU A 180 11.30 -22.13 12.06
C GLU A 180 11.90 -21.24 10.97
N LYS A 181 12.91 -20.44 11.37
CA LYS A 181 13.62 -19.58 10.41
C LYS A 181 14.58 -20.41 9.56
N MET A 182 14.39 -20.33 8.24
CA MET A 182 15.36 -20.91 7.31
C MET A 182 16.58 -19.98 7.21
N THR A 183 17.76 -20.61 7.20
CA THR A 183 19.01 -19.91 6.88
C THR A 183 19.31 -20.15 5.41
N MET A 184 19.40 -19.07 4.61
CA MET A 184 19.93 -19.24 3.25
C MET A 184 21.38 -19.73 3.35
N PRO A 185 21.75 -20.83 2.67
CA PRO A 185 23.15 -21.16 2.47
C PRO A 185 23.82 -19.95 1.81
N MET A 186 24.88 -19.41 2.43
CA MET A 186 25.69 -18.40 1.74
C MET A 186 26.15 -18.99 0.41
N MET A 187 25.71 -18.44 -0.70
CA MET A 187 26.32 -18.76 -1.98
C MET A 187 27.80 -18.37 -1.87
N PRO A 188 28.72 -19.27 -2.16
CA PRO A 188 30.13 -18.92 -2.20
C PRO A 188 30.29 -17.78 -3.20
N GLY A 189 30.77 -16.63 -2.71
CA GLY A 189 31.02 -15.46 -3.53
C GLY A 189 31.90 -15.89 -4.70
N LYS A 190 31.50 -15.51 -5.92
CA LYS A 190 32.40 -15.55 -7.06
C LYS A 190 33.59 -14.68 -6.70
N SER A 191 34.73 -15.32 -6.42
CA SER A 191 36.01 -14.64 -6.38
C SER A 191 36.27 -14.08 -7.79
N GLU A 192 36.37 -12.77 -7.88
CA GLU A 192 36.92 -12.08 -9.05
C GLU A 192 38.38 -12.50 -9.30
#